data_129f807722a23db267cda51870e3a3fe
#
_entry.id   129f807722a23db267cda51870e3a3fe
#
_cell.length_a   1.000
_cell.length_b   1.000
_cell.length_c   1.000
_cell.angle_alpha   90.00
_cell.angle_beta   90.00
_cell.angle_gamma   90.00
#
_symmetry.space_group_name_H-M   'P 1'
#
loop_
_entity.id
_entity.type
_entity.pdbx_description
1 polymer ?
#
loop_
_entity_poly.entity_id
_entity_poly.type
_entity_poly.pdbx_seq_one_letter_code
_entity_poly.pdbx_strand_id
1 'polypeptide(L)'
;MIGLDVKNITVTYKNGHTAIHDTSFSLPRGTITALVGVNGSGKSTLFKSIMGFVSLAAGSVEILGLPVKKALKSNQVAYVPQSEEIDWNFPVLVEDVVMMGRYGHMNIFRHAKPKDHHMVEMALSRVGMESFRGRQIGELSGGQKKRVFLARALAQESQIVLLDEPFTGVDVKTEEQIMALLREMRSEGKVILVSTHNLGSVPEFCDRAVLINRTVLASGTTKSVFTQENLQLAFGGVLRRFVLTGKQLHDDDDTRQVTVLSDDERPVVLYGEDEPNNIESSE
;
A
#
# COMPACT_ATOMS: atom_id res chain seq x y z
N MET A 1 17.48 -7.18 5.37
CA MET A 1 16.88 -7.63 6.64
C MET A 1 15.35 -7.63 6.45
N ILE A 2 14.65 -8.71 6.78
CA ILE A 2 13.19 -8.84 6.62
C ILE A 2 12.49 -7.95 7.66
N GLY A 3 11.50 -7.20 7.23
CA GLY A 3 10.67 -6.36 8.09
C GLY A 3 9.31 -6.96 8.40
N LEU A 4 8.63 -7.51 7.38
CA LEU A 4 7.37 -8.25 7.51
C LEU A 4 7.52 -9.61 6.87
N ASP A 5 7.16 -10.67 7.58
CA ASP A 5 7.20 -12.04 7.11
C ASP A 5 5.85 -12.73 7.33
N VAL A 6 5.22 -13.15 6.25
CA VAL A 6 3.92 -13.82 6.24
C VAL A 6 4.14 -15.24 5.74
N LYS A 7 3.77 -16.24 6.57
CA LYS A 7 4.07 -17.65 6.32
C LYS A 7 2.80 -18.49 6.33
N ASN A 8 2.39 -18.99 5.17
CA ASN A 8 1.31 -19.94 4.94
C ASN A 8 0.01 -19.58 5.69
N ILE A 9 -0.35 -18.29 5.73
CA ILE A 9 -1.54 -17.87 6.46
C ILE A 9 -2.81 -18.27 5.73
N THR A 10 -3.76 -18.75 6.51
CA THR A 10 -5.13 -19.03 6.07
C THR A 10 -6.09 -18.32 7.04
N VAL A 11 -7.06 -17.60 6.48
CA VAL A 11 -8.11 -16.92 7.26
C VAL A 11 -9.47 -17.42 6.82
N THR A 12 -10.17 -18.04 7.76
CA THR A 12 -11.55 -18.48 7.61
C THR A 12 -12.42 -17.73 8.62
N TYR A 13 -13.43 -17.05 8.14
CA TYR A 13 -14.38 -16.32 9.00
C TYR A 13 -15.37 -17.29 9.66
N LYS A 14 -16.06 -16.83 10.74
CA LYS A 14 -17.01 -17.63 11.51
C LYS A 14 -18.16 -18.22 10.69
N ASN A 15 -18.49 -17.61 9.55
CA ASN A 15 -19.50 -18.12 8.62
C ASN A 15 -18.97 -19.24 7.68
N GLY A 16 -17.75 -19.75 7.90
CA GLY A 16 -17.11 -20.78 7.08
C GLY A 16 -16.44 -20.25 5.80
N HIS A 17 -16.54 -18.98 5.48
CA HIS A 17 -15.91 -18.40 4.29
C HIS A 17 -14.40 -18.25 4.50
N THR A 18 -13.59 -18.92 3.66
CA THR A 18 -12.15 -18.75 3.59
C THR A 18 -11.82 -17.61 2.63
N ALA A 19 -11.36 -16.50 3.20
CA ALA A 19 -11.07 -15.29 2.44
C ALA A 19 -9.67 -15.31 1.82
N ILE A 20 -8.67 -15.85 2.53
CA ILE A 20 -7.32 -16.09 2.02
C ILE A 20 -6.83 -17.45 2.51
N HIS A 21 -6.03 -18.13 1.68
CA HIS A 21 -5.46 -19.42 2.01
C HIS A 21 -4.02 -19.52 1.51
N ASP A 22 -3.19 -20.24 2.27
CA ASP A 22 -1.79 -20.55 1.93
C ASP A 22 -1.00 -19.34 1.40
N THR A 23 -1.17 -18.20 2.05
CA THR A 23 -0.60 -16.92 1.64
C THR A 23 0.76 -16.74 2.27
N SER A 24 1.82 -16.59 1.45
CA SER A 24 3.21 -16.40 1.92
C SER A 24 3.93 -15.32 1.10
N PHE A 25 4.59 -14.41 1.80
CA PHE A 25 5.52 -13.43 1.22
C PHE A 25 6.34 -12.75 2.31
N SER A 26 7.47 -12.14 1.91
CA SER A 26 8.34 -11.40 2.83
C SER A 26 8.69 -10.04 2.26
N LEU A 27 8.66 -9.01 3.10
CA LEU A 27 9.00 -7.63 2.74
C LEU A 27 10.28 -7.20 3.45
N PRO A 28 11.33 -6.80 2.70
CA PRO A 28 12.53 -6.24 3.30
C PRO A 28 12.29 -4.83 3.84
N ARG A 29 13.16 -4.40 4.76
CA ARG A 29 13.16 -3.02 5.28
C ARG A 29 13.60 -2.04 4.18
N GLY A 30 13.09 -0.81 4.28
CA GLY A 30 13.41 0.24 3.32
C GLY A 30 12.82 -0.02 1.94
N THR A 31 11.59 -0.57 1.88
CA THR A 31 10.88 -0.81 0.62
C THR A 31 9.45 -0.33 0.67
N ILE A 32 8.97 0.16 -0.49
CA ILE A 32 7.56 0.37 -0.76
C ILE A 32 7.08 -0.84 -1.59
N THR A 33 6.08 -1.55 -1.08
CA THR A 33 5.51 -2.72 -1.76
C THR A 33 4.04 -2.47 -2.09
N ALA A 34 3.66 -2.66 -3.35
CA ALA A 34 2.26 -2.67 -3.74
C ALA A 34 1.60 -4.02 -3.44
N LEU A 35 0.43 -4.01 -2.82
CA LEU A 35 -0.48 -5.15 -2.71
C LEU A 35 -1.60 -4.97 -3.72
N VAL A 36 -1.59 -5.79 -4.75
CA VAL A 36 -2.44 -5.62 -5.93
C VAL A 36 -3.33 -6.84 -6.15
N GLY A 37 -4.58 -6.61 -6.49
CA GLY A 37 -5.55 -7.65 -6.79
C GLY A 37 -6.97 -7.08 -6.91
N VAL A 38 -7.86 -7.82 -7.54
CA VAL A 38 -9.26 -7.42 -7.73
C VAL A 38 -10.02 -7.19 -6.41
N ASN A 39 -11.16 -6.56 -6.48
CA ASN A 39 -12.05 -6.45 -5.32
C ASN A 39 -12.46 -7.86 -4.85
N GLY A 40 -12.39 -8.09 -3.53
CA GLY A 40 -12.64 -9.41 -2.95
C GLY A 40 -11.46 -10.39 -3.03
N SER A 41 -10.28 -9.99 -3.54
CA SER A 41 -9.08 -10.84 -3.60
C SER A 41 -8.43 -11.15 -2.24
N GLY A 42 -8.88 -10.49 -1.16
CA GLY A 42 -8.38 -10.72 0.19
C GLY A 42 -7.42 -9.65 0.74
N LYS A 43 -7.17 -8.53 0.04
CA LYS A 43 -6.26 -7.44 0.48
C LYS A 43 -6.58 -6.93 1.89
N SER A 44 -7.82 -6.51 2.13
CA SER A 44 -8.22 -6.01 3.46
C SER A 44 -8.21 -7.10 4.53
N THR A 45 -8.47 -8.38 4.16
CA THR A 45 -8.32 -9.51 5.10
C THR A 45 -6.86 -9.71 5.47
N LEU A 46 -5.94 -9.59 4.52
CA LEU A 46 -4.51 -9.66 4.77
C LEU A 46 -4.06 -8.53 5.72
N PHE A 47 -4.47 -7.29 5.48
CA PHE A 47 -4.18 -6.17 6.41
C PHE A 47 -4.74 -6.43 7.81
N LYS A 48 -5.99 -6.89 7.91
CA LYS A 48 -6.60 -7.26 9.20
C LYS A 48 -5.84 -8.39 9.91
N SER A 49 -5.26 -9.32 9.16
CA SER A 49 -4.42 -10.40 9.70
C SER A 49 -3.11 -9.86 10.27
N ILE A 50 -2.42 -8.98 9.53
CA ILE A 50 -1.17 -8.34 9.97
C ILE A 50 -1.44 -7.46 11.21
N MET A 51 -2.61 -6.81 11.28
CA MET A 51 -3.03 -6.03 12.45
C MET A 51 -3.60 -6.88 13.59
N GLY A 52 -3.67 -8.21 13.43
CA GLY A 52 -4.21 -9.09 14.48
C GLY A 52 -5.72 -8.90 14.75
N PHE A 53 -6.46 -8.25 13.83
CA PHE A 53 -7.91 -8.03 13.97
C PHE A 53 -8.71 -9.29 13.62
N VAL A 54 -8.13 -10.22 12.89
CA VAL A 54 -8.71 -11.53 12.57
C VAL A 54 -7.77 -12.64 13.00
N SER A 55 -8.36 -13.76 13.44
CA SER A 55 -7.59 -14.95 13.83
C SER A 55 -7.17 -15.72 12.60
N LEU A 56 -5.92 -16.21 12.60
CA LEU A 56 -5.42 -17.12 11.57
C LEU A 56 -5.95 -18.53 11.87
N ALA A 57 -6.47 -19.20 10.85
CA ALA A 57 -6.77 -20.63 10.89
C ALA A 57 -5.49 -21.48 10.77
N ALA A 58 -4.51 -20.99 10.02
CA ALA A 58 -3.18 -21.60 9.87
C ALA A 58 -2.13 -20.50 9.59
N GLY A 59 -0.86 -20.87 9.74
CA GLY A 59 0.28 -20.01 9.44
C GLY A 59 0.65 -19.02 10.54
N SER A 60 1.56 -18.10 10.20
CA SER A 60 2.05 -17.08 11.14
C SER A 60 2.42 -15.79 10.43
N VAL A 61 2.40 -14.69 11.17
CA VAL A 61 2.92 -13.38 10.75
C VAL A 61 3.95 -12.91 11.76
N GLU A 62 5.12 -12.55 11.25
CA GLU A 62 6.22 -11.98 12.03
C GLU A 62 6.52 -10.56 11.55
N ILE A 63 6.71 -9.66 12.48
CA ILE A 63 6.98 -8.24 12.26
C ILE A 63 8.30 -7.92 12.95
N LEU A 64 9.34 -7.59 12.17
CA LEU A 64 10.70 -7.37 12.67
C LEU A 64 11.23 -8.55 13.50
N GLY A 65 10.87 -9.78 13.13
CA GLY A 65 11.21 -11.00 13.88
C GLY A 65 10.37 -11.22 15.15
N LEU A 66 9.35 -10.41 15.39
CA LEU A 66 8.45 -10.54 16.54
C LEU A 66 7.08 -11.07 16.10
N PRO A 67 6.43 -11.93 16.88
CA PRO A 67 5.03 -12.27 16.67
C PRO A 67 4.14 -11.03 16.68
N VAL A 68 3.08 -10.99 15.85
CA VAL A 68 2.16 -9.85 15.68
C VAL A 68 1.76 -9.21 17.02
N LYS A 69 1.31 -10.00 18.00
CA LYS A 69 0.85 -9.48 19.29
C LYS A 69 1.93 -8.68 20.04
N LYS A 70 3.20 -9.08 19.93
CA LYS A 70 4.32 -8.35 20.56
C LYS A 70 4.65 -7.09 19.77
N ALA A 71 4.71 -7.18 18.44
CA ALA A 71 4.99 -6.04 17.58
C ALA A 71 3.94 -4.92 17.72
N LEU A 72 2.66 -5.27 17.78
CA LEU A 72 1.58 -4.30 17.99
C LEU A 72 1.66 -3.62 19.37
N LYS A 73 1.96 -4.36 20.42
CA LYS A 73 2.17 -3.79 21.77
C LYS A 73 3.34 -2.81 21.84
N SER A 74 4.33 -2.97 20.98
CA SER A 74 5.49 -2.06 20.87
C SER A 74 5.35 -1.02 19.76
N ASN A 75 4.13 -0.75 19.30
CA ASN A 75 3.80 0.27 18.28
C ASN A 75 4.57 0.13 16.95
N GLN A 76 4.98 -1.10 16.59
CA GLN A 76 5.79 -1.31 15.39
C GLN A 76 5.00 -1.21 14.08
N VAL A 77 3.66 -1.21 14.13
CA VAL A 77 2.81 -1.16 12.93
C VAL A 77 1.81 -0.02 13.04
N ALA A 78 1.78 0.84 12.02
CA ALA A 78 0.71 1.80 11.80
C ALA A 78 -0.18 1.32 10.65
N TYR A 79 -1.48 1.59 10.75
CA TYR A 79 -2.45 1.25 9.72
C TYR A 79 -3.35 2.44 9.39
N VAL A 80 -3.46 2.74 8.12
CA VAL A 80 -4.39 3.71 7.56
C VAL A 80 -5.39 2.94 6.69
N PRO A 81 -6.63 2.75 7.14
CA PRO A 81 -7.66 2.04 6.37
C PRO A 81 -8.18 2.89 5.20
N GLN A 82 -8.81 2.24 4.23
CA GLN A 82 -9.43 2.88 3.06
C GLN A 82 -10.48 3.92 3.45
N SER A 83 -11.34 3.55 4.41
CA SER A 83 -12.34 4.43 4.99
C SER A 83 -12.19 4.40 6.51
N GLU A 84 -12.13 5.56 7.11
CA GLU A 84 -12.21 5.68 8.55
C GLU A 84 -13.68 5.70 8.95
N GLU A 85 -14.10 4.74 9.77
CA GLU A 85 -15.43 4.73 10.41
C GLU A 85 -15.48 5.79 11.51
N ILE A 86 -15.41 7.06 11.13
CA ILE A 86 -15.46 8.20 12.02
C ILE A 86 -16.78 8.94 11.78
N ASP A 87 -17.45 9.31 12.84
CA ASP A 87 -18.51 10.31 12.77
C ASP A 87 -17.88 11.68 12.45
N TRP A 88 -17.95 12.07 11.20
CA TRP A 88 -17.39 13.34 10.72
C TRP A 88 -18.06 14.58 11.35
N ASN A 89 -19.20 14.42 11.98
CA ASN A 89 -19.89 15.49 12.72
C ASN A 89 -19.35 15.64 14.15
N PHE A 90 -18.53 14.67 14.61
CA PHE A 90 -17.90 14.76 15.91
C PHE A 90 -16.83 15.87 15.90
N PRO A 91 -16.88 16.85 16.81
CA PRO A 91 -16.03 18.05 16.78
C PRO A 91 -14.60 17.74 17.29
N VAL A 92 -13.86 16.88 16.59
CA VAL A 92 -12.47 16.57 16.91
C VAL A 92 -11.52 17.43 16.07
N LEU A 93 -10.50 18.00 16.70
CA LEU A 93 -9.50 18.81 16.02
C LEU A 93 -8.48 17.95 15.27
N VAL A 94 -7.91 18.49 14.21
CA VAL A 94 -6.85 17.84 13.43
C VAL A 94 -5.68 17.39 14.32
N GLU A 95 -5.23 18.25 15.24
CA GLU A 95 -4.14 17.89 16.17
C GLU A 95 -4.51 16.72 17.09
N ASP A 96 -5.77 16.63 17.52
CA ASP A 96 -6.23 15.54 18.39
C ASP A 96 -6.23 14.21 17.64
N VAL A 97 -6.64 14.20 16.35
CA VAL A 97 -6.57 13.01 15.50
C VAL A 97 -5.13 12.54 15.35
N VAL A 98 -4.18 13.46 15.12
CA VAL A 98 -2.76 13.09 15.01
C VAL A 98 -2.19 12.64 16.35
N MET A 99 -2.63 13.28 17.45
CA MET A 99 -2.24 12.91 18.82
C MET A 99 -2.67 11.47 19.19
N MET A 100 -3.77 10.94 18.61
CA MET A 100 -4.15 9.54 18.80
C MET A 100 -3.03 8.59 18.36
N GLY A 101 -2.19 8.96 17.39
CA GLY A 101 -1.00 8.19 17.00
C GLY A 101 0.02 8.04 18.14
N ARG A 102 0.02 8.95 19.11
CA ARG A 102 0.91 8.92 20.28
C ARG A 102 0.40 8.09 21.43
N TYR A 103 -0.86 7.64 21.43
CA TYR A 103 -1.47 6.95 22.56
C TYR A 103 -0.71 5.70 23.03
N GLY A 104 -0.07 4.98 22.10
CA GLY A 104 0.77 3.83 22.42
C GLY A 104 2.08 4.18 23.14
N HIS A 105 2.50 5.45 23.13
CA HIS A 105 3.71 5.95 23.80
C HIS A 105 3.40 6.62 25.16
N MET A 106 2.11 6.82 25.45
CA MET A 106 1.64 7.48 26.68
C MET A 106 1.41 6.46 27.81
N ASN A 107 1.31 6.97 29.02
CA ASN A 107 0.89 6.19 30.18
C ASN A 107 -0.60 5.80 30.10
N ILE A 108 -1.08 5.04 31.08
CA ILE A 108 -2.48 4.57 31.18
C ILE A 108 -3.50 5.72 31.18
N PHE A 109 -3.12 6.89 31.69
CA PHE A 109 -3.97 8.10 31.72
C PHE A 109 -3.93 8.90 30.45
N ARG A 110 -3.13 8.49 29.46
CA ARG A 110 -2.97 9.18 28.16
C ARG A 110 -2.61 10.66 28.27
N HIS A 111 -1.84 11.05 29.30
CA HIS A 111 -1.33 12.40 29.39
C HIS A 111 -0.21 12.62 28.38
N ALA A 112 -0.45 13.56 27.45
CA ALA A 112 0.55 13.94 26.45
C ALA A 112 1.70 14.70 27.14
N LYS A 113 2.93 14.35 26.77
CA LYS A 113 4.16 15.03 27.20
C LYS A 113 4.62 16.02 26.12
N PRO A 114 5.52 16.96 26.42
CA PRO A 114 6.07 17.88 25.41
C PRO A 114 6.61 17.16 24.16
N LYS A 115 7.23 15.98 24.34
CA LYS A 115 7.67 15.15 23.20
C LYS A 115 6.51 14.73 22.30
N ASP A 116 5.34 14.41 22.86
CA ASP A 116 4.20 13.97 22.06
C ASP A 116 3.62 15.10 21.23
N HIS A 117 3.53 16.31 21.80
CA HIS A 117 3.15 17.52 21.07
C HIS A 117 4.14 17.85 19.95
N HIS A 118 5.45 17.75 20.21
CA HIS A 118 6.48 17.93 19.20
C HIS A 118 6.35 16.94 18.05
N MET A 119 6.08 15.66 18.34
CA MET A 119 5.88 14.64 17.31
C MET A 119 4.63 14.89 16.47
N VAL A 120 3.56 15.42 17.07
CA VAL A 120 2.35 15.83 16.34
C VAL A 120 2.66 16.99 15.38
N GLU A 121 3.39 18.01 15.87
CA GLU A 121 3.81 19.16 15.07
C GLU A 121 4.66 18.72 13.87
N MET A 122 5.68 17.90 14.11
CA MET A 122 6.52 17.32 13.06
C MET A 122 5.71 16.50 12.04
N ALA A 123 4.77 15.68 12.51
CA ALA A 123 3.93 14.88 11.63
C ALA A 123 3.00 15.73 10.75
N LEU A 124 2.41 16.80 11.33
CA LEU A 124 1.58 17.74 10.57
C LEU A 124 2.40 18.50 9.53
N SER A 125 3.63 18.89 9.88
CA SER A 125 4.55 19.58 8.97
C SER A 125 4.89 18.69 7.76
N ARG A 126 5.24 17.44 7.99
CA ARG A 126 5.60 16.50 6.92
C ARG A 126 4.46 16.26 5.90
N VAL A 127 3.21 16.46 6.29
CA VAL A 127 2.05 16.33 5.39
C VAL A 127 1.49 17.68 4.93
N GLY A 128 2.11 18.81 5.31
CA GLY A 128 1.68 20.17 4.95
C GLY A 128 0.31 20.54 5.54
N MET A 129 0.05 20.16 6.79
CA MET A 129 -1.24 20.37 7.45
C MET A 129 -1.13 21.25 8.71
N GLU A 130 -0.01 21.95 8.93
CA GLU A 130 0.21 22.78 10.13
C GLU A 130 -0.85 23.87 10.30
N SER A 131 -1.21 24.54 9.20
CA SER A 131 -2.21 25.63 9.22
C SER A 131 -3.63 25.14 9.52
N PHE A 132 -3.87 23.82 9.46
CA PHE A 132 -5.16 23.20 9.74
C PHE A 132 -5.24 22.62 11.15
N ARG A 133 -4.18 22.71 11.95
CA ARG A 133 -4.04 22.10 13.25
C ARG A 133 -5.27 22.28 14.17
N GLY A 134 -5.76 23.50 14.29
CA GLY A 134 -6.90 23.88 15.13
C GLY A 134 -8.27 23.77 14.45
N ARG A 135 -8.37 23.23 13.22
CA ARG A 135 -9.65 23.00 12.53
C ARG A 135 -10.27 21.68 12.93
N GLN A 136 -11.58 21.60 12.82
CA GLN A 136 -12.29 20.34 12.98
C GLN A 136 -12.03 19.44 11.77
N ILE A 137 -11.84 18.14 12.00
CA ILE A 137 -11.59 17.15 10.94
C ILE A 137 -12.71 17.09 9.91
N GLY A 138 -13.97 17.35 10.34
CA GLY A 138 -15.15 17.37 9.47
C GLY A 138 -15.10 18.45 8.39
N GLU A 139 -14.42 19.58 8.64
CA GLU A 139 -14.30 20.71 7.72
C GLU A 139 -13.30 20.50 6.58
N LEU A 140 -12.52 19.41 6.64
CA LEU A 140 -11.47 19.14 5.68
C LEU A 140 -12.00 18.44 4.42
N SER A 141 -11.34 18.70 3.28
CA SER A 141 -11.56 17.93 2.05
C SER A 141 -11.09 16.47 2.23
N GLY A 142 -11.54 15.57 1.35
CA GLY A 142 -11.13 14.15 1.39
C GLY A 142 -9.61 13.96 1.35
N GLY A 143 -8.91 14.68 0.48
CA GLY A 143 -7.45 14.63 0.39
C GLY A 143 -6.75 15.20 1.63
N GLN A 144 -7.30 16.25 2.24
CA GLN A 144 -6.80 16.80 3.50
C GLN A 144 -6.98 15.79 4.64
N LYS A 145 -8.16 15.16 4.75
CA LYS A 145 -8.43 14.08 5.72
C LYS A 145 -7.41 12.95 5.60
N LYS A 146 -7.13 12.46 4.38
CA LYS A 146 -6.12 11.41 4.15
C LYS A 146 -4.74 11.83 4.63
N ARG A 147 -4.33 13.08 4.39
CA ARG A 147 -3.05 13.59 4.90
C ARG A 147 -3.01 13.66 6.43
N VAL A 148 -4.10 14.00 7.10
CA VAL A 148 -4.18 13.95 8.57
C VAL A 148 -4.03 12.53 9.11
N PHE A 149 -4.65 11.52 8.46
CA PHE A 149 -4.48 10.12 8.88
C PHE A 149 -3.07 9.59 8.61
N LEU A 150 -2.42 10.07 7.54
CA LEU A 150 -0.99 9.79 7.34
C LEU A 150 -0.14 10.45 8.43
N ALA A 151 -0.43 11.69 8.83
CA ALA A 151 0.24 12.34 9.96
C ALA A 151 0.04 11.55 11.27
N ARG A 152 -1.16 11.02 11.54
CA ARG A 152 -1.40 10.13 12.67
C ARG A 152 -0.49 8.89 12.64
N ALA A 153 -0.34 8.26 11.47
CA ALA A 153 0.54 7.11 11.29
C ALA A 153 2.02 7.48 11.47
N LEU A 154 2.45 8.67 10.99
CA LEU A 154 3.80 9.22 11.22
C LEU A 154 4.08 9.46 12.70
N ALA A 155 3.13 10.11 13.41
CA ALA A 155 3.24 10.41 14.83
C ALA A 155 3.41 9.13 15.68
N GLN A 156 2.94 7.98 15.21
CA GLN A 156 3.12 6.69 15.89
C GLN A 156 4.57 6.18 15.85
N GLU A 157 5.45 6.73 15.00
CA GLU A 157 6.87 6.32 14.84
C GLU A 157 7.06 4.83 14.49
N SER A 158 6.07 4.20 13.87
CA SER A 158 6.09 2.78 13.51
C SER A 158 7.13 2.46 12.44
N GLN A 159 7.66 1.22 12.47
CA GLN A 159 8.61 0.73 11.47
C GLN A 159 7.91 0.12 10.25
N ILE A 160 6.66 -0.33 10.40
CA ILE A 160 5.82 -0.84 9.32
C ILE A 160 4.61 0.05 9.19
N VAL A 161 4.29 0.43 7.96
CA VAL A 161 3.12 1.24 7.63
C VAL A 161 2.29 0.52 6.58
N LEU A 162 1.05 0.27 6.93
CA LEU A 162 0.05 -0.37 6.08
C LEU A 162 -0.93 0.70 5.61
N LEU A 163 -1.09 0.85 4.30
CA LEU A 163 -1.96 1.85 3.69
C LEU A 163 -2.97 1.14 2.79
N ASP A 164 -4.24 1.24 3.12
CA ASP A 164 -5.31 0.63 2.33
C ASP A 164 -5.92 1.68 1.40
N GLU A 165 -5.59 1.60 0.12
CA GLU A 165 -6.01 2.49 -0.96
C GLU A 165 -5.83 3.99 -0.65
N PRO A 166 -4.59 4.45 -0.33
CA PRO A 166 -4.36 5.81 0.11
C PRO A 166 -4.60 6.86 -0.98
N PHE A 167 -4.61 6.47 -2.25
CA PHE A 167 -4.75 7.38 -3.39
C PHE A 167 -6.19 7.54 -3.89
N THR A 168 -7.12 6.70 -3.45
CA THR A 168 -8.53 6.75 -3.90
C THR A 168 -9.19 8.06 -3.53
N GLY A 169 -9.77 8.75 -4.52
CA GLY A 169 -10.52 10.00 -4.31
C GLY A 169 -9.66 11.21 -3.93
N VAL A 170 -8.36 11.20 -4.23
CA VAL A 170 -7.49 12.37 -4.10
C VAL A 170 -7.13 12.93 -5.48
N ASP A 171 -6.83 14.24 -5.54
CA ASP A 171 -6.31 14.87 -6.74
C ASP A 171 -4.83 14.50 -6.98
N VAL A 172 -4.35 14.70 -8.22
CA VAL A 172 -2.99 14.35 -8.65
C VAL A 172 -1.92 14.98 -7.75
N LYS A 173 -2.09 16.24 -7.37
CA LYS A 173 -1.13 16.95 -6.51
C LYS A 173 -1.04 16.32 -5.12
N THR A 174 -2.16 15.92 -4.55
CA THR A 174 -2.21 15.22 -3.26
C THR A 174 -1.58 13.82 -3.39
N GLU A 175 -1.83 13.10 -4.49
CA GLU A 175 -1.19 11.81 -4.78
C GLU A 175 0.34 11.93 -4.81
N GLU A 176 0.87 12.92 -5.56
CA GLU A 176 2.31 13.19 -5.63
C GLU A 176 2.92 13.51 -4.25
N GLN A 177 2.22 14.30 -3.44
CA GLN A 177 2.66 14.61 -2.07
C GLN A 177 2.71 13.36 -1.19
N ILE A 178 1.70 12.49 -1.29
CA ILE A 178 1.69 11.21 -0.56
C ILE A 178 2.85 10.33 -1.04
N MET A 179 3.06 10.19 -2.35
CA MET A 179 4.17 9.41 -2.90
C MET A 179 5.54 9.94 -2.47
N ALA A 180 5.73 11.26 -2.44
CA ALA A 180 6.97 11.88 -1.96
C ALA A 180 7.22 11.52 -0.48
N LEU A 181 6.19 11.61 0.37
CA LEU A 181 6.25 11.22 1.76
C LEU A 181 6.61 9.74 1.94
N LEU A 182 6.01 8.85 1.15
CA LEU A 182 6.31 7.41 1.21
C LEU A 182 7.76 7.11 0.81
N ARG A 183 8.30 7.82 -0.19
CA ARG A 183 9.73 7.71 -0.58
C ARG A 183 10.66 8.18 0.55
N GLU A 184 10.31 9.25 1.25
CA GLU A 184 11.05 9.71 2.43
C GLU A 184 11.03 8.64 3.54
N MET A 185 9.87 8.11 3.89
CA MET A 185 9.73 7.04 4.88
C MET A 185 10.50 5.77 4.49
N ARG A 186 10.55 5.43 3.20
CA ARG A 186 11.39 4.35 2.68
C ARG A 186 12.86 4.61 2.95
N SER A 187 13.35 5.84 2.70
CA SER A 187 14.75 6.21 2.95
C SER A 187 15.11 6.16 4.44
N GLU A 188 14.14 6.34 5.35
CA GLU A 188 14.27 6.11 6.79
C GLU A 188 14.33 4.61 7.17
N GLY A 189 14.25 3.70 6.19
CA GLY A 189 14.30 2.26 6.40
C GLY A 189 12.99 1.62 6.83
N LYS A 190 11.86 2.31 6.70
CA LYS A 190 10.53 1.77 7.01
C LYS A 190 10.09 0.74 5.96
N VAL A 191 9.22 -0.17 6.36
CA VAL A 191 8.51 -1.08 5.46
C VAL A 191 7.14 -0.49 5.17
N ILE A 192 6.82 -0.29 3.91
CA ILE A 192 5.55 0.30 3.51
C ILE A 192 4.83 -0.70 2.61
N LEU A 193 3.60 -1.08 3.00
CA LEU A 193 2.72 -1.93 2.20
C LEU A 193 1.47 -1.13 1.83
N VAL A 194 1.30 -0.91 0.53
CA VAL A 194 0.22 -0.08 -0.02
C VAL A 194 -0.71 -0.97 -0.83
N SER A 195 -1.98 -1.09 -0.45
CA SER A 195 -2.96 -1.65 -1.38
C SER A 195 -3.34 -0.61 -2.43
N THR A 196 -3.46 -1.04 -3.66
CA THR A 196 -3.92 -0.20 -4.76
C THR A 196 -4.57 -1.05 -5.85
N HIS A 197 -5.51 -0.47 -6.56
CA HIS A 197 -6.06 -0.97 -7.81
C HIS A 197 -5.55 -0.15 -9.01
N ASN A 198 -4.87 0.98 -8.77
CA ASN A 198 -4.24 1.78 -9.82
C ASN A 198 -2.93 1.13 -10.29
N LEU A 199 -3.03 0.32 -11.36
CA LEU A 199 -1.89 -0.44 -11.89
C LEU A 199 -0.80 0.47 -12.47
N GLY A 200 -1.18 1.56 -13.10
CA GLY A 200 -0.26 2.46 -13.80
C GLY A 200 0.74 3.17 -12.87
N SER A 201 0.34 3.44 -11.62
CA SER A 201 1.23 4.11 -10.67
C SER A 201 2.24 3.19 -9.99
N VAL A 202 1.96 1.86 -9.92
CA VAL A 202 2.83 0.92 -9.18
C VAL A 202 4.28 0.90 -9.68
N PRO A 203 4.57 0.82 -11.01
CA PRO A 203 5.94 0.83 -11.48
C PRO A 203 6.71 2.13 -11.19
N GLU A 204 6.01 3.25 -10.97
CA GLU A 204 6.61 4.56 -10.76
C GLU A 204 7.17 4.75 -9.34
N PHE A 205 6.54 4.15 -8.32
CA PHE A 205 6.91 4.43 -6.95
C PHE A 205 7.13 3.20 -6.05
N CYS A 206 6.72 2.00 -6.49
CA CYS A 206 6.89 0.78 -5.71
C CYS A 206 8.14 0.00 -6.11
N ASP A 207 8.96 -0.38 -5.14
CA ASP A 207 10.14 -1.21 -5.34
C ASP A 207 9.75 -2.67 -5.59
N ARG A 208 8.64 -3.10 -4.98
CA ARG A 208 8.15 -4.48 -4.98
C ARG A 208 6.65 -4.53 -5.19
N ALA A 209 6.17 -5.70 -5.57
CA ALA A 209 4.75 -5.97 -5.66
C ALA A 209 4.41 -7.36 -5.12
N VAL A 210 3.20 -7.49 -4.63
CA VAL A 210 2.54 -8.75 -4.24
C VAL A 210 1.20 -8.79 -4.95
N LEU A 211 1.02 -9.75 -5.85
CA LEU A 211 -0.25 -10.00 -6.52
C LEU A 211 -1.03 -11.05 -5.74
N ILE A 212 -2.27 -10.72 -5.38
CA ILE A 212 -3.12 -11.56 -4.57
C ILE A 212 -4.50 -11.80 -5.23
N ASN A 213 -4.92 -13.06 -5.23
CA ASN A 213 -6.29 -13.47 -5.49
C ASN A 213 -6.62 -14.68 -4.61
N ARG A 214 -7.07 -14.41 -3.38
CA ARG A 214 -7.26 -15.36 -2.27
C ARG A 214 -5.98 -16.09 -1.81
N THR A 215 -4.98 -16.16 -2.64
CA THR A 215 -3.61 -16.59 -2.32
C THR A 215 -2.63 -15.64 -3.01
N VAL A 216 -1.36 -15.68 -2.64
CA VAL A 216 -0.31 -14.93 -3.35
C VAL A 216 0.00 -15.64 -4.66
N LEU A 217 -0.19 -14.94 -5.77
CA LEU A 217 0.10 -15.44 -7.12
C LEU A 217 1.55 -15.15 -7.51
N ALA A 218 2.05 -13.97 -7.16
CA ALA A 218 3.43 -13.56 -7.38
C ALA A 218 3.87 -12.55 -6.33
N SER A 219 5.15 -12.61 -5.93
CA SER A 219 5.77 -11.68 -5.00
C SER A 219 7.23 -11.48 -5.34
N GLY A 220 7.68 -10.23 -5.48
CA GLY A 220 9.06 -9.93 -5.88
C GLY A 220 9.30 -8.45 -6.12
N THR A 221 10.33 -8.13 -6.91
CA THR A 221 10.54 -6.76 -7.40
C THR A 221 9.41 -6.38 -8.35
N THR A 222 9.06 -5.10 -8.42
CA THR A 222 7.99 -4.64 -9.32
C THR A 222 8.22 -5.13 -10.75
N LYS A 223 9.45 -5.00 -11.26
CA LYS A 223 9.81 -5.46 -12.60
C LYS A 223 9.56 -6.96 -12.82
N SER A 224 9.85 -7.82 -11.83
CA SER A 224 9.66 -9.28 -11.97
C SER A 224 8.21 -9.73 -11.80
N VAL A 225 7.39 -8.95 -11.11
CA VAL A 225 5.99 -9.30 -10.78
C VAL A 225 5.01 -8.70 -11.76
N PHE A 226 5.24 -7.46 -12.22
CA PHE A 226 4.37 -6.73 -13.13
C PHE A 226 4.59 -7.16 -14.58
N THR A 227 4.34 -8.43 -14.84
CA THR A 227 4.34 -9.01 -16.20
C THR A 227 2.91 -9.16 -16.68
N GLN A 228 2.72 -9.19 -18.00
CA GLN A 228 1.41 -9.41 -18.60
C GLN A 228 0.75 -10.69 -18.09
N GLU A 229 1.51 -11.79 -17.99
CA GLU A 229 1.04 -13.09 -17.54
C GLU A 229 0.54 -13.03 -16.10
N ASN A 230 1.34 -12.48 -15.17
CA ASN A 230 0.96 -12.37 -13.77
C ASN A 230 -0.25 -11.46 -13.55
N LEU A 231 -0.33 -10.34 -14.28
CA LEU A 231 -1.47 -9.44 -14.20
C LEU A 231 -2.74 -10.10 -14.77
N GLN A 232 -2.64 -10.87 -15.84
CA GLN A 232 -3.77 -11.65 -16.35
C GLN A 232 -4.26 -12.71 -15.35
N LEU A 233 -3.34 -13.38 -14.64
CA LEU A 233 -3.70 -14.33 -13.57
C LEU A 233 -4.39 -13.63 -12.40
N ALA A 234 -3.89 -12.46 -11.98
CA ALA A 234 -4.43 -11.73 -10.82
C ALA A 234 -5.81 -11.12 -11.08
N PHE A 235 -6.03 -10.62 -12.30
CA PHE A 235 -7.23 -9.86 -12.66
C PHE A 235 -8.22 -10.67 -13.50
N GLY A 236 -7.82 -11.84 -14.05
CA GLY A 236 -8.65 -12.64 -14.93
C GLY A 236 -9.08 -11.88 -16.18
N GLY A 237 -10.31 -12.04 -16.61
CA GLY A 237 -10.87 -11.35 -17.76
C GLY A 237 -11.30 -9.89 -17.52
N VAL A 238 -10.98 -9.30 -16.36
CA VAL A 238 -11.39 -7.91 -16.01
C VAL A 238 -10.50 -6.88 -16.72
N LEU A 239 -9.21 -7.22 -16.96
CA LEU A 239 -8.31 -6.29 -17.66
C LEU A 239 -8.61 -6.22 -19.15
N ARG A 240 -8.89 -5.01 -19.62
CA ARG A 240 -8.93 -4.72 -21.05
C ARG A 240 -7.50 -4.65 -21.57
N ARG A 241 -7.23 -5.41 -22.64
CA ARG A 241 -5.93 -5.44 -23.28
C ARG A 241 -6.00 -4.74 -24.63
N PHE A 242 -5.12 -3.77 -24.82
CA PHE A 242 -4.89 -3.14 -26.11
C PHE A 242 -3.43 -3.40 -26.50
N VAL A 243 -3.21 -3.90 -27.70
CA VAL A 243 -1.87 -4.07 -28.27
C VAL A 243 -1.73 -3.03 -29.37
N LEU A 244 -0.82 -2.09 -29.18
CA LEU A 244 -0.48 -1.09 -30.17
C LEU A 244 0.83 -1.50 -30.84
N THR A 245 0.85 -1.55 -32.16
CA THR A 245 2.08 -1.78 -32.96
C THR A 245 2.70 -0.45 -33.36
N GLY A 246 4.01 -0.43 -33.64
CA GLY A 246 4.73 0.79 -33.97
C GLY A 246 4.07 1.59 -35.11
N LYS A 247 3.51 0.93 -36.12
CA LYS A 247 2.72 1.55 -37.20
C LYS A 247 1.46 2.30 -36.74
N GLN A 248 0.95 2.03 -35.54
CA GLN A 248 -0.20 2.73 -34.94
C GLN A 248 0.23 3.89 -34.04
N LEU A 249 1.51 3.93 -33.66
CA LEU A 249 2.05 4.93 -32.72
C LEU A 249 2.87 6.02 -33.46
N HIS A 250 3.58 5.64 -34.54
CA HIS A 250 4.43 6.51 -35.36
C HIS A 250 4.39 6.06 -36.81
N ASP A 251 4.70 6.98 -37.73
CA ASP A 251 4.79 6.70 -39.17
C ASP A 251 6.05 5.89 -39.58
N ASP A 252 6.86 5.46 -38.61
CA ASP A 252 8.10 4.74 -38.83
C ASP A 252 7.89 3.21 -38.91
N ASP A 253 8.85 2.50 -39.51
CA ASP A 253 8.88 1.03 -39.56
C ASP A 253 9.22 0.36 -38.22
N ASP A 254 8.81 0.96 -37.11
CA ASP A 254 9.03 0.42 -35.76
C ASP A 254 8.15 -0.81 -35.54
N THR A 255 8.79 -1.96 -35.33
CA THR A 255 8.11 -3.25 -35.07
C THR A 255 7.81 -3.50 -33.62
N ARG A 256 8.24 -2.61 -32.71
CA ARG A 256 7.99 -2.78 -31.26
C ARG A 256 6.50 -2.79 -30.95
N GLN A 257 6.12 -3.65 -30.05
CA GLN A 257 4.74 -3.76 -29.56
C GLN A 257 4.63 -3.14 -28.18
N VAL A 258 3.59 -2.35 -27.97
CA VAL A 258 3.22 -1.80 -26.67
C VAL A 258 1.92 -2.44 -26.24
N THR A 259 1.96 -3.15 -25.11
CA THR A 259 0.75 -3.71 -24.50
C THR A 259 0.25 -2.76 -23.42
N VAL A 260 -0.96 -2.27 -23.58
CA VAL A 260 -1.65 -1.45 -22.59
C VAL A 260 -2.67 -2.33 -21.89
N LEU A 261 -2.52 -2.48 -20.57
CA LEU A 261 -3.47 -3.16 -19.71
C LEU A 261 -4.19 -2.10 -18.89
N SER A 262 -5.50 -2.08 -18.99
CA SER A 262 -6.35 -1.12 -18.26
C SER A 262 -7.43 -1.88 -17.49
N ASP A 263 -7.60 -1.52 -16.23
CA ASP A 263 -8.88 -1.60 -15.54
C ASP A 263 -9.64 -0.27 -15.78
N ASP A 264 -10.55 0.13 -14.95
CA ASP A 264 -11.32 1.37 -15.13
C ASP A 264 -10.55 2.65 -14.69
N GLU A 265 -9.23 2.52 -14.32
CA GLU A 265 -8.39 3.65 -13.89
C GLU A 265 -7.18 3.90 -14.83
N ARG A 266 -5.99 4.13 -14.25
CA ARG A 266 -4.78 4.41 -15.05
C ARG A 266 -4.22 3.12 -15.65
N PRO A 267 -4.04 3.06 -16.97
CA PRO A 267 -3.49 1.88 -17.62
C PRO A 267 -2.02 1.67 -17.25
N VAL A 268 -1.61 0.40 -17.21
CA VAL A 268 -0.19 0.03 -17.20
C VAL A 268 0.27 -0.20 -18.64
N VAL A 269 1.41 0.34 -18.98
CA VAL A 269 2.03 0.19 -20.31
C VAL A 269 3.22 -0.76 -20.17
N LEU A 270 3.18 -1.88 -20.89
CA LEU A 270 4.26 -2.85 -20.96
C LEU A 270 4.90 -2.77 -22.33
N TYR A 271 6.20 -2.44 -22.36
CA TYR A 271 6.99 -2.46 -23.57
C TYR A 271 7.47 -3.89 -23.82
N GLY A 272 7.25 -4.42 -25.03
CA GLY A 272 7.80 -5.72 -25.44
C GLY A 272 9.33 -5.65 -25.39
N GLU A 273 9.97 -6.69 -24.84
CA GLU A 273 11.41 -6.88 -25.02
C GLU A 273 11.65 -7.21 -26.51
N ASP A 274 12.67 -6.60 -27.12
CA ASP A 274 13.12 -6.99 -28.46
C ASP A 274 13.47 -8.48 -28.42
N GLU A 275 12.76 -9.32 -29.18
CA GLU A 275 13.23 -10.68 -29.44
C GLU A 275 14.62 -10.56 -30.07
N PRO A 276 15.65 -11.24 -29.56
CA PRO A 276 16.94 -11.23 -30.22
C PRO A 276 16.74 -11.81 -31.61
N ASN A 277 17.04 -11.03 -32.63
CA ASN A 277 17.07 -11.44 -34.03
C ASN A 277 17.86 -12.73 -34.15
N ASN A 278 17.17 -13.86 -34.35
CA ASN A 278 17.77 -15.06 -34.89
C ASN A 278 18.19 -14.73 -36.33
N ILE A 279 19.43 -14.28 -36.49
CA ILE A 279 20.09 -14.28 -37.78
C ILE A 279 20.35 -15.76 -38.09
N GLU A 280 19.41 -16.41 -38.77
CA GLU A 280 19.69 -17.63 -39.50
C GLU A 280 20.69 -17.30 -40.58
N SER A 281 21.93 -17.69 -40.35
CA SER A 281 22.93 -17.82 -41.39
C SER A 281 22.50 -18.97 -42.33
N SER A 282 21.90 -18.60 -43.46
CA SER A 282 21.76 -19.53 -44.59
C SER A 282 23.07 -19.48 -45.41
N GLU A 283 23.83 -20.58 -45.35
CA GLU A 283 24.73 -20.97 -46.41
C GLU A 283 23.93 -21.46 -47.65
#